data_c3102ddf2e02ef99c6e6468d26100c46
#
_entry.id   c3102ddf2e02ef99c6e6468d26100c46
#
_cell.length_a   1.000
_cell.length_b   1.000
_cell.length_c   1.000
_cell.angle_alpha   90.00
_cell.angle_beta   90.00
_cell.angle_gamma   90.00
#
_symmetry.space_group_name_H-M   'P 1'
#
loop_
_entity.id
_entity.type
_entity.pdbx_description
1 polymer ?
#
loop_
_entity_poly.entity_id
_entity_poly.type
_entity_poly.pdbx_seq_one_letter_code
_entity_poly.pdbx_strand_id
1 'polypeptide(L)'
;MSAHVDTHTHDSDHGHHHKETFVTKYIFSQDHKMIAKQYLVTGLIMGIIGILMSLLMRMQIAWPEKPNVLFQALLGKWAEGGVMDADIYLALVTIHGTIMVFFVLTAGLSGTFSNLLIPLQIGARDMASGFLNMVSYWLFFLLSLIHISEPTRRTDI
;
A
#
# COMPACT_ATOMS: atom_id res chain seq x y z
N MET A 1 3.92 72.60 -2.40
CA MET A 1 3.22 71.49 -1.76
C MET A 1 2.99 70.40 -2.80
N SER A 2 4.01 69.53 -3.00
CA SER A 2 4.02 68.50 -4.04
C SER A 2 3.62 67.17 -3.40
N ALA A 3 2.51 66.65 -3.87
CA ALA A 3 2.06 65.29 -3.47
C ALA A 3 2.86 64.24 -4.29
N HIS A 4 3.60 63.44 -3.59
CA HIS A 4 4.27 62.26 -4.13
C HIS A 4 3.25 61.14 -4.26
N VAL A 5 2.94 60.77 -5.47
CA VAL A 5 2.11 59.57 -5.78
C VAL A 5 3.06 58.37 -5.91
N ASP A 6 3.08 57.54 -4.91
CA ASP A 6 3.77 56.27 -4.98
C ASP A 6 2.97 55.27 -5.83
N THR A 7 3.45 55.07 -7.05
CA THR A 7 2.97 54.00 -7.92
C THR A 7 3.52 52.66 -7.43
N HIS A 8 2.68 51.93 -6.70
CA HIS A 8 2.93 50.50 -6.43
C HIS A 8 2.84 49.74 -7.76
N THR A 9 4.00 49.43 -8.32
CA THR A 9 4.12 48.43 -9.37
C THR A 9 3.74 47.08 -8.82
N HIS A 10 2.58 46.57 -9.23
CA HIS A 10 2.21 45.17 -9.07
C HIS A 10 3.21 44.33 -9.85
N ASP A 11 4.17 43.77 -9.12
CA ASP A 11 5.01 42.70 -9.63
C ASP A 11 4.10 41.47 -9.81
N SER A 12 3.73 41.21 -11.04
CA SER A 12 3.03 40.01 -11.45
C SER A 12 4.01 38.84 -11.33
N ASP A 13 4.01 38.22 -10.17
CA ASP A 13 4.63 36.92 -9.93
C ASP A 13 3.99 35.90 -10.89
N HIS A 14 4.61 35.75 -12.07
CA HIS A 14 4.34 34.66 -12.97
C HIS A 14 4.86 33.38 -12.35
N GLY A 15 4.10 32.85 -11.39
CA GLY A 15 4.28 31.50 -10.88
C GLY A 15 4.30 30.55 -12.06
N HIS A 16 5.48 30.04 -12.40
CA HIS A 16 5.65 28.93 -13.30
C HIS A 16 4.86 27.74 -12.77
N HIS A 17 3.60 27.62 -13.23
CA HIS A 17 2.84 26.38 -13.10
C HIS A 17 3.59 25.29 -13.88
N HIS A 18 4.57 24.66 -13.25
CA HIS A 18 5.06 23.38 -13.72
C HIS A 18 3.85 22.46 -13.86
N LYS A 19 3.55 22.05 -15.08
CA LYS A 19 2.52 21.03 -15.35
C LYS A 19 2.96 19.79 -14.59
N GLU A 20 2.34 19.57 -13.42
CA GLU A 20 2.59 18.40 -12.61
C GLU A 20 2.24 17.16 -13.43
N THR A 21 3.22 16.36 -13.74
CA THR A 21 3.03 15.08 -14.41
C THR A 21 2.24 14.17 -13.46
N PHE A 22 1.36 13.30 -13.98
CA PHE A 22 0.58 12.32 -13.22
C PHE A 22 1.45 11.56 -12.20
N VAL A 23 2.65 11.16 -12.60
CA VAL A 23 3.62 10.46 -11.74
C VAL A 23 4.06 11.32 -10.55
N THR A 24 4.38 12.60 -10.78
CA THR A 24 4.82 13.50 -9.70
C THR A 24 3.67 13.79 -8.74
N LYS A 25 2.45 13.92 -9.24
CA LYS A 25 1.27 14.24 -8.43
C LYS A 25 0.77 13.06 -7.59
N TYR A 26 0.79 11.84 -8.13
CA TYR A 26 0.16 10.68 -7.51
C TYR A 26 1.15 9.68 -6.92
N ILE A 27 2.36 9.55 -7.46
CA ILE A 27 3.35 8.56 -7.03
C ILE A 27 4.39 9.19 -6.10
N PHE A 28 4.94 10.34 -6.47
CA PHE A 28 5.96 11.06 -5.69
C PHE A 28 5.42 12.33 -5.03
N SER A 29 4.15 12.31 -4.61
CA SER A 29 3.55 13.43 -3.92
C SER A 29 4.14 13.60 -2.51
N GLN A 30 4.38 14.86 -2.12
CA GLN A 30 4.80 15.22 -0.77
C GLN A 30 3.60 15.65 0.11
N ASP A 31 2.41 15.70 -0.47
CA ASP A 31 1.17 16.04 0.25
C ASP A 31 0.73 14.87 1.13
N HIS A 32 0.58 15.12 2.43
CA HIS A 32 0.15 14.12 3.42
C HIS A 32 -1.18 13.44 3.07
N LYS A 33 -2.11 14.17 2.43
CA LYS A 33 -3.40 13.62 1.98
C LYS A 33 -3.24 12.61 0.85
N MET A 34 -2.31 12.88 -0.08
CA MET A 34 -2.03 11.95 -1.17
C MET A 34 -1.30 10.70 -0.67
N ILE A 35 -0.36 10.86 0.26
CA ILE A 35 0.36 9.75 0.88
C ILE A 35 -0.61 8.89 1.70
N ALA A 36 -1.53 9.49 2.46
CA ALA A 36 -2.59 8.77 3.16
C ALA A 36 -3.45 7.92 2.19
N LYS A 37 -3.80 8.47 1.02
CA LYS A 37 -4.53 7.72 -0.02
C LYS A 37 -3.70 6.58 -0.61
N GLN A 38 -2.39 6.77 -0.80
CA GLN A 38 -1.49 5.69 -1.26
C GLN A 38 -1.47 4.53 -0.26
N TYR A 39 -1.33 4.82 1.03
CA TYR A 39 -1.41 3.81 2.09
C TYR A 39 -2.76 3.09 2.09
N LEU A 40 -3.86 3.84 1.99
CA LEU A 40 -5.21 3.27 1.97
C LEU A 40 -5.42 2.35 0.76
N VAL A 41 -5.08 2.80 -0.44
CA VAL A 41 -5.27 2.02 -1.67
C VAL A 41 -4.41 0.76 -1.64
N THR A 42 -3.14 0.88 -1.23
CA THR A 42 -2.24 -0.28 -1.09
C THR A 42 -2.78 -1.27 -0.06
N GLY A 43 -3.19 -0.79 1.12
CA GLY A 43 -3.78 -1.62 2.16
C GLY A 43 -5.06 -2.31 1.70
N LEU A 44 -5.92 -1.62 0.95
CA LEU A 44 -7.17 -2.17 0.42
C LEU A 44 -6.92 -3.28 -0.62
N ILE A 45 -6.01 -3.04 -1.57
CA ILE A 45 -5.66 -4.04 -2.60
C ILE A 45 -5.06 -5.28 -1.94
N MET A 46 -4.10 -5.10 -1.04
CA MET A 46 -3.48 -6.21 -0.32
C MET A 46 -4.47 -6.91 0.62
N GLY A 47 -5.41 -6.19 1.19
CA GLY A 47 -6.50 -6.74 1.98
C GLY A 47 -7.41 -7.66 1.16
N ILE A 48 -7.76 -7.28 -0.06
CA ILE A 48 -8.54 -8.13 -0.98
C ILE A 48 -7.78 -9.41 -1.31
N ILE A 49 -6.47 -9.30 -1.60
CA ILE A 49 -5.61 -10.46 -1.85
C ILE A 49 -5.59 -11.37 -0.61
N GLY A 50 -5.42 -10.80 0.58
CA GLY A 50 -5.45 -11.54 1.84
C GLY A 50 -6.79 -12.27 2.07
N ILE A 51 -7.92 -11.63 1.78
CA ILE A 51 -9.25 -12.26 1.87
C ILE A 51 -9.36 -13.44 0.91
N LEU A 52 -8.91 -13.30 -0.33
CA LEU A 52 -8.92 -14.40 -1.30
C LEU A 52 -8.06 -15.59 -0.83
N MET A 53 -6.87 -15.32 -0.29
CA MET A 53 -6.02 -16.37 0.30
C MET A 53 -6.70 -17.05 1.47
N SER A 54 -7.35 -16.32 2.36
CA SER A 54 -8.11 -16.86 3.48
C SER A 54 -9.26 -17.76 3.00
N LEU A 55 -9.94 -17.36 1.93
CA LEU A 55 -11.01 -18.16 1.34
C LEU A 55 -10.48 -19.49 0.81
N LEU A 56 -9.34 -19.49 0.12
CA LEU A 56 -8.70 -20.72 -0.38
C LEU A 56 -8.33 -21.67 0.76
N MET A 57 -7.73 -21.14 1.84
CA MET A 57 -7.40 -21.95 3.01
C MET A 57 -8.64 -22.58 3.65
N ARG A 58 -9.72 -21.82 3.79
CA ARG A 58 -10.99 -22.31 4.35
C ARG A 58 -11.64 -23.37 3.47
N MET A 59 -11.59 -23.22 2.17
CA MET A 59 -12.09 -24.23 1.22
C MET A 59 -11.32 -25.54 1.32
N GLN A 60 -9.98 -25.48 1.49
CA GLN A 60 -9.17 -26.69 1.69
C GLN A 60 -9.53 -27.44 2.98
N ILE A 61 -9.77 -26.72 4.09
CA ILE A 61 -10.19 -27.34 5.36
C ILE A 61 -11.60 -27.90 5.27
N ALA A 62 -12.51 -27.23 4.57
CA ALA A 62 -13.90 -27.66 4.45
C ALA A 62 -14.05 -28.95 3.62
N TRP A 63 -13.22 -29.13 2.59
CA TRP A 63 -13.24 -30.29 1.68
C TRP A 63 -11.84 -30.83 1.40
N PRO A 64 -11.19 -31.47 2.36
CA PRO A 64 -9.79 -31.85 2.27
C PRO A 64 -9.49 -32.91 1.20
N GLU A 65 -10.47 -33.77 0.88
CA GLU A 65 -10.27 -34.89 -0.07
C GLU A 65 -11.00 -34.69 -1.42
N LYS A 66 -11.76 -33.60 -1.57
CA LYS A 66 -12.51 -33.37 -2.83
C LYS A 66 -11.72 -32.46 -3.76
N PRO A 67 -11.45 -32.91 -5.00
CA PRO A 67 -10.79 -32.08 -5.98
C PRO A 67 -11.64 -30.85 -6.31
N ASN A 68 -11.06 -29.68 -6.09
CA ASN A 68 -11.68 -28.40 -6.39
C ASN A 68 -11.13 -27.84 -7.71
N VAL A 69 -12.03 -27.63 -8.66
CA VAL A 69 -11.69 -27.04 -9.96
C VAL A 69 -11.09 -25.63 -9.79
N LEU A 70 -11.51 -24.90 -8.73
CA LEU A 70 -11.00 -23.57 -8.42
C LEU A 70 -9.51 -23.60 -8.02
N PHE A 71 -9.10 -24.61 -7.26
CA PHE A 71 -7.69 -24.78 -6.89
C PHE A 71 -6.82 -25.08 -8.11
N GLN A 72 -7.29 -25.95 -8.99
CA GLN A 72 -6.61 -26.27 -10.22
C GLN A 72 -6.48 -25.07 -11.16
N ALA A 73 -7.51 -24.21 -11.23
CA ALA A 73 -7.52 -23.01 -12.05
C ALA A 73 -6.60 -21.89 -11.50
N LEU A 74 -6.57 -21.70 -10.17
CA LEU A 74 -5.83 -20.61 -9.52
C LEU A 74 -4.38 -20.99 -9.17
N LEU A 75 -4.15 -22.20 -8.67
CA LEU A 75 -2.84 -22.68 -8.22
C LEU A 75 -2.12 -23.53 -9.27
N GLY A 76 -2.82 -24.06 -10.27
CA GLY A 76 -2.22 -24.82 -11.35
C GLY A 76 -1.37 -25.98 -10.84
N LYS A 77 -0.04 -25.93 -11.07
CA LYS A 77 0.93 -26.95 -10.65
C LYS A 77 1.02 -27.18 -9.14
N TRP A 78 0.57 -26.22 -8.32
CA TRP A 78 0.67 -26.28 -6.87
C TRP A 78 -0.54 -26.95 -6.20
N ALA A 79 -1.51 -27.39 -7.00
CA ALA A 79 -2.67 -28.16 -6.55
C ALA A 79 -2.93 -29.32 -7.54
N GLU A 80 -1.98 -30.23 -7.65
CA GLU A 80 -2.12 -31.42 -8.49
C GLU A 80 -3.29 -32.28 -8.00
N GLY A 81 -4.22 -32.58 -8.91
CA GLY A 81 -5.44 -33.30 -8.54
C GLY A 81 -6.52 -32.48 -7.86
N GLY A 82 -6.39 -31.16 -7.78
CA GLY A 82 -7.40 -30.26 -7.18
C GLY A 82 -7.39 -30.24 -5.65
N VAL A 83 -6.34 -30.79 -5.03
CA VAL A 83 -6.09 -30.75 -3.58
C VAL A 83 -4.79 -29.99 -3.34
N MET A 84 -4.80 -29.13 -2.36
CA MET A 84 -3.62 -28.32 -2.02
C MET A 84 -2.62 -29.16 -1.20
N ASP A 85 -1.35 -29.15 -1.60
CA ASP A 85 -0.28 -29.79 -0.84
C ASP A 85 -0.06 -29.08 0.51
N ALA A 86 0.43 -29.84 1.52
CA ALA A 86 0.64 -29.32 2.87
C ALA A 86 1.63 -28.17 2.93
N ASP A 87 2.70 -28.24 2.14
CA ASP A 87 3.72 -27.18 2.08
C ASP A 87 3.17 -25.89 1.46
N ILE A 88 2.35 -26.01 0.42
CA ILE A 88 1.68 -24.89 -0.20
C ILE A 88 0.64 -24.26 0.74
N TYR A 89 -0.10 -25.10 1.48
CA TYR A 89 -1.02 -24.60 2.49
C TYR A 89 -0.29 -23.80 3.57
N LEU A 90 0.84 -24.31 4.08
CA LEU A 90 1.64 -23.62 5.08
C LEU A 90 2.23 -22.29 4.57
N ALA A 91 2.76 -22.31 3.33
CA ALA A 91 3.22 -21.10 2.67
C ALA A 91 2.09 -20.05 2.54
N LEU A 92 0.89 -20.49 2.15
CA LEU A 92 -0.28 -19.62 2.02
C LEU A 92 -0.68 -18.99 3.35
N VAL A 93 -0.66 -19.76 4.45
CA VAL A 93 -0.92 -19.26 5.81
C VAL A 93 0.09 -18.20 6.21
N THR A 94 1.38 -18.46 5.95
CA THR A 94 2.47 -17.52 6.30
C THR A 94 2.37 -16.21 5.51
N ILE A 95 2.19 -16.31 4.19
CA ILE A 95 2.06 -15.14 3.32
C ILE A 95 0.79 -14.35 3.67
N HIS A 96 -0.35 -15.03 3.91
CA HIS A 96 -1.58 -14.38 4.34
C HIS A 96 -1.38 -13.58 5.63
N GLY A 97 -0.78 -14.20 6.66
CA GLY A 97 -0.51 -13.54 7.93
C GLY A 97 0.40 -12.30 7.76
N THR A 98 1.45 -12.43 6.97
CA THR A 98 2.38 -11.33 6.66
C THR A 98 1.65 -10.16 5.96
N ILE A 99 0.84 -10.45 4.94
CA ILE A 99 0.08 -9.43 4.23
C ILE A 99 -0.90 -8.72 5.18
N MET A 100 -1.63 -9.47 5.98
CA MET A 100 -2.63 -8.88 6.89
C MET A 100 -2.00 -8.00 7.96
N VAL A 101 -0.85 -8.38 8.52
CA VAL A 101 -0.18 -7.59 9.56
C VAL A 101 0.55 -6.38 8.95
N PHE A 102 1.37 -6.58 7.95
CA PHE A 102 2.21 -5.48 7.43
C PHE A 102 1.45 -4.54 6.50
N PHE A 103 0.69 -5.05 5.54
CA PHE A 103 0.01 -4.17 4.57
C PHE A 103 -1.33 -3.66 5.07
N VAL A 104 -2.16 -4.52 5.67
CA VAL A 104 -3.51 -4.09 6.07
C VAL A 104 -3.47 -3.36 7.40
N LEU A 105 -2.91 -3.96 8.43
CA LEU A 105 -2.91 -3.37 9.78
C LEU A 105 -1.93 -2.21 9.88
N THR A 106 -0.66 -2.42 9.55
CA THR A 106 0.38 -1.39 9.74
C THR A 106 0.28 -0.29 8.71
N ALA A 107 0.28 -0.60 7.42
CA ALA A 107 0.24 0.42 6.39
C ALA A 107 -1.18 0.95 6.14
N GLY A 108 -2.13 0.05 5.90
CA GLY A 108 -3.49 0.43 5.54
C GLY A 108 -4.16 1.22 6.66
N LEU A 109 -4.17 0.68 7.86
CA LEU A 109 -4.84 1.31 8.98
C LEU A 109 -3.98 2.41 9.62
N SER A 110 -2.81 2.06 10.16
CA SER A 110 -1.97 3.00 10.89
C SER A 110 -1.39 4.10 9.99
N GLY A 111 -0.84 3.73 8.82
CA GLY A 111 -0.27 4.69 7.87
C GLY A 111 -1.30 5.68 7.32
N THR A 112 -2.51 5.21 7.00
CA THR A 112 -3.58 6.07 6.51
C THR A 112 -4.06 7.04 7.60
N PHE A 113 -4.39 6.53 8.78
CA PHE A 113 -4.92 7.36 9.85
C PHE A 113 -3.90 8.34 10.40
N SER A 114 -2.64 7.96 10.59
CA SER A 114 -1.62 8.88 11.07
C SER A 114 -1.40 10.05 10.09
N ASN A 115 -1.31 9.77 8.80
CA ASN A 115 -1.11 10.81 7.79
C ASN A 115 -2.33 11.71 7.60
N LEU A 116 -3.55 11.21 7.87
CA LEU A 116 -4.77 11.99 7.72
C LEU A 116 -5.16 12.73 9.00
N LEU A 117 -5.16 12.04 10.14
CA LEU A 117 -5.71 12.56 11.39
C LEU A 117 -4.74 13.45 12.16
N ILE A 118 -3.43 13.13 12.19
CA ILE A 118 -2.48 13.92 12.98
C ILE A 118 -2.44 15.39 12.51
N PRO A 119 -2.27 15.72 11.22
CA PRO A 119 -2.30 17.09 10.77
C PRO A 119 -3.63 17.80 11.06
N LEU A 120 -4.76 17.08 10.93
CA LEU A 120 -6.08 17.64 11.23
C LEU A 120 -6.26 17.95 12.72
N GLN A 121 -5.79 17.08 13.60
CA GLN A 121 -5.94 17.25 15.05
C GLN A 121 -5.12 18.42 15.60
N ILE A 122 -3.92 18.64 15.06
CA ILE A 122 -3.04 19.76 15.47
C ILE A 122 -3.33 21.05 14.69
N GLY A 123 -4.24 21.04 13.72
CA GLY A 123 -4.57 22.20 12.89
C GLY A 123 -3.47 22.61 11.91
N ALA A 124 -2.52 21.73 11.61
CA ALA A 124 -1.46 21.99 10.64
C ALA A 124 -1.96 21.81 9.20
N ARG A 125 -1.47 22.67 8.30
CA ARG A 125 -1.80 22.55 6.86
C ARG A 125 -1.14 21.36 6.21
N ASP A 126 0.07 20.99 6.67
CA ASP A 126 0.87 19.90 6.14
C ASP A 126 1.79 19.31 7.21
N MET A 127 2.45 18.19 6.91
CA MET A 127 3.45 17.58 7.78
C MET A 127 4.77 18.37 7.72
N ALA A 128 5.56 18.32 8.79
CA ALA A 128 6.84 19.03 8.91
C ALA A 128 7.86 18.63 7.82
N SER A 129 7.81 17.40 7.33
CA SER A 129 8.69 16.90 6.26
C SER A 129 7.90 15.99 5.30
N GLY A 130 7.34 16.57 4.25
CA GLY A 130 6.64 15.82 3.19
C GLY A 130 7.54 14.82 2.47
N PHE A 131 8.81 15.16 2.27
CA PHE A 131 9.79 14.28 1.63
C PHE A 131 10.05 13.00 2.44
N LEU A 132 10.31 13.12 3.74
CA LEU A 132 10.52 11.95 4.61
C LEU A 132 9.29 11.07 4.70
N ASN A 133 8.10 11.66 4.69
CA ASN A 133 6.85 10.92 4.70
C ASN A 133 6.66 10.10 3.39
N MET A 134 6.96 10.70 2.24
CA MET A 134 6.96 9.99 0.96
C MET A 134 7.98 8.85 0.94
N VAL A 135 9.21 9.09 1.39
CA VAL A 135 10.26 8.07 1.46
C VAL A 135 9.86 6.93 2.40
N SER A 136 9.20 7.22 3.53
CA SER A 136 8.73 6.20 4.46
C SER A 136 7.72 5.24 3.81
N TYR A 137 6.80 5.76 2.99
CA TYR A 137 5.87 4.93 2.22
C TYR A 137 6.60 3.99 1.27
N TRP A 138 7.57 4.47 0.49
CA TRP A 138 8.30 3.66 -0.48
C TRP A 138 9.20 2.63 0.18
N LEU A 139 9.91 2.99 1.26
CA LEU A 139 10.71 2.05 2.05
C LEU A 139 9.81 0.95 2.64
N PHE A 140 8.68 1.33 3.22
CA PHE A 140 7.71 0.37 3.73
C PHE A 140 7.26 -0.60 2.64
N PHE A 141 6.86 -0.09 1.47
CA PHE A 141 6.37 -0.90 0.36
C PHE A 141 7.42 -1.90 -0.13
N LEU A 142 8.66 -1.46 -0.33
CA LEU A 142 9.77 -2.32 -0.76
C LEU A 142 10.11 -3.38 0.28
N LEU A 143 10.23 -3.00 1.56
CA LEU A 143 10.54 -3.94 2.64
C LEU A 143 9.45 -4.98 2.82
N SER A 144 8.18 -4.58 2.72
CA SER A 144 7.06 -5.50 2.82
C SER A 144 7.02 -6.50 1.67
N LEU A 145 7.36 -6.10 0.44
CA LEU A 145 7.49 -7.01 -0.69
C LEU A 145 8.62 -8.02 -0.49
N ILE A 146 9.76 -7.60 0.05
CA ILE A 146 10.89 -8.48 0.36
C ILE A 146 10.46 -9.53 1.39
N HIS A 147 9.77 -9.14 2.45
CA HIS A 147 9.27 -10.07 3.47
C HIS A 147 8.27 -11.10 2.93
N ILE A 148 7.46 -10.74 1.95
CA ILE A 148 6.54 -11.67 1.28
C ILE A 148 7.31 -12.67 0.41
N SER A 149 8.41 -12.25 -0.23
CA SER A 149 9.18 -13.10 -1.13
C SER A 149 10.14 -14.05 -0.41
N GLU A 150 10.59 -13.74 0.80
CA GLU A 150 11.54 -14.55 1.55
C GLU A 150 11.03 -15.92 2.01
N PRO A 151 9.78 -16.08 2.50
CA PRO A 151 9.30 -17.39 2.95
C PRO A 151 9.29 -18.45 1.84
N THR A 152 9.22 -18.03 0.59
CA THR A 152 9.17 -18.93 -0.57
C THR A 152 10.53 -19.54 -0.92
N ARG A 153 11.63 -18.98 -0.42
CA ARG A 153 13.00 -19.45 -0.72
C ARG A 153 13.48 -20.59 0.18
N ARG A 154 12.81 -20.86 1.30
CA ARG A 154 13.24 -21.89 2.27
C ARG A 154 12.78 -23.31 1.95
N THR A 155 12.03 -23.51 0.89
CA THR A 155 11.53 -24.83 0.48
C THR A 155 12.43 -25.57 -0.51
N ASP A 156 13.59 -25.00 -0.87
CA ASP A 156 14.54 -25.61 -1.81
C ASP A 156 15.74 -26.31 -1.11
N ILE A 157 15.53 -26.90 0.08
CA ILE A 157 16.52 -27.74 0.76
C ILE A 157 15.99 -29.14 0.96
#